data_8038cd3e4c9b05cc842c8034c5b161c2
#
_entry.id   8038cd3e4c9b05cc842c8034c5b161c2
#
_cell.length_a   1.000
_cell.length_b   1.000
_cell.length_c   1.000
_cell.angle_alpha   90.00
_cell.angle_beta   90.00
_cell.angle_gamma   90.00
#
_symmetry.space_group_name_H-M   'P 1'
#
loop_
_entity.id
_entity.type
_entity.pdbx_description
1 polymer ?
#
loop_
_entity_poly.entity_id
_entity_poly.type
_entity_poly.pdbx_seq_one_letter_code
_entity_poly.pdbx_strand_id
1 'polypeptide(L)'
;MVFLNNRGDAAKSGEWDICHGNSQSFATSDATTSSTKSVSFRGELDDGLELNVMSANPCDNSCGFSRGIAYAGWSGIEKIFIVKAKMPQAQSGTNIPAIWMLNGQVVRTAQYGCNCRGQGTSGKWKGGCGELDVAEVVAGDTSKISSAIYSFQGARSADDHSERPTDVYVIYVVIFSFETSIHGQIQILTFEENEVDISVPPTSELVEKWLKVRSGPRVSF
;
A
#
# COMPACT_ATOMS: atom_id res chain seq x y z
N MET A 1 6.56 10.11 8.56
CA MET A 1 5.37 9.73 7.80
C MET A 1 4.24 10.67 8.14
N VAL A 2 3.35 10.90 7.20
CA VAL A 2 2.08 11.61 7.40
C VAL A 2 0.94 10.72 6.97
N PHE A 3 -0.22 10.89 7.61
CA PHE A 3 -1.44 10.15 7.31
C PHE A 3 -2.45 11.13 6.71
N LEU A 4 -2.82 10.87 5.46
CA LEU A 4 -3.75 11.69 4.71
C LEU A 4 -5.09 10.97 4.58
N ASN A 5 -6.15 11.74 4.64
CA ASN A 5 -7.51 11.25 4.48
C ASN A 5 -7.78 10.91 3.01
N ASN A 6 -8.37 9.78 2.73
CA ASN A 6 -8.74 9.37 1.36
C ASN A 6 -10.17 8.89 1.26
N ARG A 7 -11.12 9.76 1.51
CA ARG A 7 -12.55 9.41 1.46
C ARG A 7 -13.23 9.64 0.12
N GLY A 8 -12.55 10.26 -0.84
CA GLY A 8 -13.10 10.57 -2.15
C GLY A 8 -14.26 11.59 -2.14
N ASP A 9 -14.40 12.36 -1.09
CA ASP A 9 -15.47 13.33 -0.89
C ASP A 9 -14.90 14.56 -0.17
N ALA A 10 -14.91 15.72 -0.82
CA ALA A 10 -14.33 16.95 -0.31
C ALA A 10 -14.91 17.36 1.06
N ALA A 11 -16.19 17.10 1.33
CA ALA A 11 -16.83 17.41 2.60
C ALA A 11 -16.29 16.53 3.75
N LYS A 12 -15.85 15.31 3.45
CA LYS A 12 -15.34 14.35 4.42
C LYS A 12 -13.82 14.29 4.48
N SER A 13 -13.16 14.53 3.36
CA SER A 13 -11.69 14.46 3.26
C SER A 13 -11.00 15.81 3.28
N GLY A 14 -11.73 16.90 3.42
CA GLY A 14 -11.17 18.24 3.30
C GLY A 14 -10.77 18.54 1.86
N GLU A 15 -9.56 18.97 1.63
CA GLU A 15 -9.03 19.20 0.29
C GLU A 15 -8.79 17.86 -0.40
N TRP A 16 -9.57 17.58 -1.43
CA TRP A 16 -9.48 16.39 -2.25
C TRP A 16 -9.59 16.76 -3.73
N ASP A 17 -8.71 16.23 -4.53
CA ASP A 17 -8.70 16.45 -5.96
C ASP A 17 -9.03 15.14 -6.68
N ILE A 18 -10.16 15.12 -7.38
CA ILE A 18 -10.64 13.94 -8.11
C ILE A 18 -9.68 13.51 -9.22
N CYS A 19 -8.91 14.46 -9.78
CA CYS A 19 -7.93 14.14 -10.82
C CYS A 19 -6.73 13.36 -10.27
N HIS A 20 -6.48 13.47 -8.99
CA HIS A 20 -5.33 12.84 -8.31
C HIS A 20 -5.75 11.71 -7.38
N GLY A 21 -7.04 11.61 -7.05
CA GLY A 21 -7.60 10.56 -6.20
C GLY A 21 -7.11 10.55 -4.75
N ASN A 22 -6.42 11.60 -4.31
CA ASN A 22 -5.90 11.73 -2.96
C ASN A 22 -6.44 12.96 -2.27
N SER A 23 -6.73 12.82 -0.97
CA SER A 23 -6.90 13.99 -0.12
C SER A 23 -5.56 14.66 0.12
N GLN A 24 -5.60 15.99 0.22
CA GLN A 24 -4.45 16.81 0.60
C GLN A 24 -4.46 17.16 2.09
N SER A 25 -5.50 16.80 2.78
CA SER A 25 -5.69 17.07 4.19
C SER A 25 -5.16 15.92 5.03
N PHE A 26 -4.61 16.25 6.20
CA PHE A 26 -4.29 15.23 7.19
C PHE A 26 -5.57 14.52 7.66
N ALA A 27 -5.44 13.25 7.97
CA ALA A 27 -6.51 12.52 8.63
C ALA A 27 -6.54 12.83 10.14
N THR A 28 -7.72 12.75 10.74
CA THR A 28 -7.87 12.67 12.20
C THR A 28 -7.30 11.35 12.74
N SER A 29 -7.11 11.25 14.04
CA SER A 29 -6.55 10.06 14.69
C SER A 29 -7.38 8.79 14.51
N ASP A 30 -8.66 8.93 14.19
CA ASP A 30 -9.60 7.86 13.87
C ASP A 30 -9.89 7.72 12.35
N ALA A 31 -9.23 8.52 11.52
CA ALA A 31 -9.38 8.57 10.07
C ALA A 31 -10.80 8.91 9.57
N THR A 32 -11.69 9.39 10.41
CA THR A 32 -13.09 9.65 10.01
C THR A 32 -13.27 10.97 9.27
N THR A 33 -12.38 11.95 9.49
CA THR A 33 -12.47 13.29 8.89
C THR A 33 -11.08 13.91 8.70
N SER A 34 -11.03 15.14 8.21
CA SER A 34 -9.80 15.89 8.00
C SER A 34 -9.32 16.62 9.25
N SER A 35 -8.02 16.81 9.34
CA SER A 35 -7.33 17.58 10.38
C SER A 35 -6.46 18.67 9.74
N THR A 36 -6.30 19.78 10.43
CA THR A 36 -5.38 20.86 10.03
C THR A 36 -3.93 20.59 10.43
N LYS A 37 -3.69 19.56 11.23
CA LYS A 37 -2.36 19.18 11.74
C LYS A 37 -2.09 17.73 11.44
N SER A 38 -0.83 17.40 11.22
CA SER A 38 -0.38 16.01 11.13
C SER A 38 -0.64 15.30 12.46
N VAL A 39 -1.40 14.23 12.41
CA VAL A 39 -1.73 13.38 13.56
C VAL A 39 -1.34 11.95 13.20
N SER A 40 -0.70 11.26 14.12
CA SER A 40 -0.44 9.83 13.94
C SER A 40 -1.74 9.06 14.09
N PHE A 41 -2.07 8.26 13.09
CA PHE A 41 -3.16 7.30 13.22
C PHE A 41 -2.73 6.17 14.16
N ARG A 42 -3.59 5.85 15.09
CA ARG A 42 -3.43 4.72 16.01
C ARG A 42 -4.80 4.17 16.30
N GLY A 43 -5.09 3.00 15.80
CA GLY A 43 -6.40 2.38 16.02
C GLY A 43 -6.79 1.43 14.91
N GLU A 44 -8.05 1.21 14.81
CA GLU A 44 -8.71 0.41 13.79
C GLU A 44 -9.37 1.33 12.77
N LEU A 45 -9.25 0.99 11.49
CA LEU A 45 -9.99 1.63 10.42
C LEU A 45 -11.34 0.91 10.28
N ASP A 46 -12.42 1.66 10.40
CA ASP A 46 -13.75 1.14 10.09
C ASP A 46 -13.87 0.75 8.61
N ASP A 47 -14.78 -0.16 8.32
CA ASP A 47 -15.07 -0.57 6.94
C ASP A 47 -15.41 0.64 6.05
N GLY A 48 -14.81 0.68 4.88
CA GLY A 48 -14.94 1.78 3.92
C GLY A 48 -14.10 3.02 4.24
N LEU A 49 -13.23 2.99 5.27
CA LEU A 49 -12.23 4.02 5.48
C LEU A 49 -10.90 3.63 4.83
N GLU A 50 -10.21 4.64 4.33
CA GLU A 50 -8.90 4.49 3.71
C GLU A 50 -7.97 5.61 4.14
N LEU A 51 -6.71 5.26 4.36
CA LEU A 51 -5.63 6.20 4.66
C LEU A 51 -4.54 6.11 3.61
N ASN A 52 -4.12 7.26 3.11
CA ASN A 52 -2.87 7.38 2.37
C ASN A 52 -1.72 7.67 3.32
N VAL A 53 -0.73 6.80 3.35
CA VAL A 53 0.49 7.00 4.12
C VAL A 53 1.59 7.51 3.19
N MET A 54 2.14 8.68 3.49
CA MET A 54 3.16 9.34 2.67
C MET A 54 4.41 9.64 3.52
N SER A 55 5.52 9.96 2.87
CA SER A 55 6.68 10.51 3.59
C SER A 55 6.30 11.86 4.22
N ALA A 56 7.07 12.31 5.19
CA ALA A 56 6.84 13.65 5.78
C ALA A 56 7.48 14.79 4.96
N ASN A 57 8.04 14.50 3.78
CA ASN A 57 8.66 15.49 2.92
C ASN A 57 7.57 16.19 2.10
N PRO A 58 7.36 17.50 2.26
CA PRO A 58 6.42 18.23 1.43
C PRO A 58 6.77 18.08 -0.05
N CYS A 59 5.75 17.98 -0.88
CA CYS A 59 5.90 18.02 -2.32
C CYS A 59 6.16 19.44 -2.78
N ASP A 60 7.25 19.62 -3.47
CA ASP A 60 7.56 20.81 -4.23
C ASP A 60 7.56 20.50 -5.74
N ASN A 61 8.15 21.38 -6.54
CA ASN A 61 8.28 21.16 -7.98
C ASN A 61 9.05 19.88 -8.35
N SER A 62 9.77 19.25 -7.41
CA SER A 62 10.52 18.01 -7.64
C SER A 62 9.63 16.76 -7.63
N CYS A 63 8.43 16.84 -7.07
CA CYS A 63 7.48 15.72 -7.03
C CYS A 63 6.80 15.43 -8.37
N GLY A 64 7.14 16.17 -9.43
CA GLY A 64 6.52 16.05 -10.74
C GLY A 64 5.22 16.84 -10.84
N PHE A 65 4.51 16.65 -11.95
CA PHE A 65 3.29 17.38 -12.23
C PHE A 65 2.14 16.80 -11.39
N SER A 66 1.84 17.46 -10.28
CA SER A 66 0.60 17.19 -9.57
C SER A 66 0.28 18.35 -8.63
N ARG A 67 -0.87 18.96 -8.83
CA ARG A 67 -1.40 19.98 -7.92
C ARG A 67 -2.00 19.40 -6.65
N GLY A 68 -2.21 18.09 -6.65
CA GLY A 68 -3.00 17.42 -5.63
C GLY A 68 -2.19 16.62 -4.62
N ILE A 69 -0.84 16.66 -4.66
CA ILE A 69 -0.02 15.90 -3.72
C ILE A 69 0.73 16.86 -2.81
N ALA A 70 0.33 16.87 -1.55
CA ALA A 70 0.98 17.69 -0.54
C ALA A 70 2.32 17.11 -0.06
N TYR A 71 2.50 15.78 -0.16
CA TYR A 71 3.66 15.07 0.35
C TYR A 71 4.21 14.05 -0.64
N ALA A 72 5.52 13.88 -0.62
CA ALA A 72 6.20 12.89 -1.47
C ALA A 72 5.95 11.46 -0.99
N GLY A 73 5.94 10.52 -1.92
CA GLY A 73 6.10 9.09 -1.63
C GLY A 73 7.55 8.75 -1.27
N TRP A 74 7.89 7.47 -1.39
CA TRP A 74 9.25 6.98 -1.20
C TRP A 74 9.90 6.71 -2.56
N SER A 75 11.08 7.27 -2.77
CA SER A 75 11.90 7.06 -3.95
C SER A 75 13.03 6.05 -3.66
N GLY A 76 13.75 5.69 -4.70
CA GLY A 76 14.85 4.74 -4.63
C GLY A 76 14.46 3.36 -5.16
N ILE A 77 15.47 2.62 -5.58
CA ILE A 77 15.30 1.34 -6.25
C ILE A 77 15.23 0.17 -5.26
N GLU A 78 15.88 0.31 -4.12
CA GLU A 78 15.84 -0.67 -3.04
C GLU A 78 15.18 -0.05 -1.81
N LYS A 79 14.23 -0.75 -1.23
CA LYS A 79 13.53 -0.29 -0.04
C LYS A 79 12.81 -1.44 0.66
N ILE A 80 12.60 -1.25 1.94
CA ILE A 80 11.84 -2.18 2.78
C ILE A 80 10.74 -1.40 3.46
N PHE A 81 9.52 -1.95 3.40
CA PHE A 81 8.40 -1.49 4.20
C PHE A 81 8.05 -2.59 5.20
N ILE A 82 7.87 -2.21 6.44
CA ILE A 82 7.47 -3.11 7.52
C ILE A 82 6.14 -2.61 8.06
N VAL A 83 5.13 -3.46 7.99
CA VAL A 83 3.76 -3.12 8.42
C VAL A 83 3.29 -4.17 9.40
N LYS A 84 2.94 -3.74 10.61
CA LYS A 84 2.30 -4.59 11.61
C LYS A 84 0.81 -4.32 11.60
N ALA A 85 0.00 -5.33 11.31
CA ALA A 85 -1.43 -5.20 11.20
C ALA A 85 -2.16 -6.48 11.60
N LYS A 86 -3.43 -6.34 11.92
CA LYS A 86 -4.43 -7.40 11.93
C LYS A 86 -5.65 -6.91 11.14
N MET A 87 -6.47 -7.85 10.70
CA MET A 87 -7.65 -7.60 9.87
C MET A 87 -8.89 -8.23 10.49
N PRO A 88 -9.45 -7.66 11.56
CA PRO A 88 -10.62 -8.22 12.23
C PRO A 88 -11.82 -8.32 11.28
N GLN A 89 -12.76 -9.16 11.60
CA GLN A 89 -14.02 -9.27 10.87
C GLN A 89 -14.88 -8.04 11.16
N ALA A 90 -15.29 -7.33 10.12
CA ALA A 90 -16.26 -6.25 10.27
C ALA A 90 -17.66 -6.81 10.57
N GLN A 91 -18.43 -6.10 11.39
CA GLN A 91 -19.81 -6.47 11.70
C GLN A 91 -20.78 -6.19 10.55
N SER A 92 -20.39 -5.31 9.64
CA SER A 92 -21.17 -4.89 8.46
C SER A 92 -20.23 -4.34 7.38
N GLY A 93 -20.76 -4.12 6.18
CA GLY A 93 -20.02 -3.56 5.08
C GLY A 93 -19.40 -4.61 4.18
N THR A 94 -18.37 -4.25 3.43
CA THR A 94 -17.72 -5.13 2.46
C THR A 94 -16.81 -6.16 3.10
N ASN A 95 -16.28 -5.85 4.28
CA ASN A 95 -15.40 -6.71 5.05
C ASN A 95 -14.17 -7.22 4.27
N ILE A 96 -13.63 -6.37 3.41
CA ILE A 96 -12.48 -6.65 2.53
C ILE A 96 -11.36 -5.63 2.81
N PRO A 97 -10.71 -5.68 3.99
CA PRO A 97 -9.57 -4.82 4.24
C PRO A 97 -8.37 -5.18 3.37
N ALA A 98 -7.57 -4.16 3.05
CA ALA A 98 -6.35 -4.31 2.27
C ALA A 98 -5.21 -3.43 2.80
N ILE A 99 -3.99 -3.92 2.65
CA ILE A 99 -2.75 -3.15 2.71
C ILE A 99 -2.18 -3.16 1.31
N TRP A 100 -2.11 -2.00 0.69
CA TRP A 100 -1.70 -1.88 -0.70
C TRP A 100 -0.81 -0.67 -0.95
N MET A 101 -0.10 -0.68 -2.05
CA MET A 101 0.85 0.36 -2.46
C MET A 101 0.57 0.78 -3.90
N LEU A 102 0.69 2.06 -4.16
CA LEU A 102 0.49 2.63 -5.47
C LEU A 102 1.79 3.21 -6.01
N ASN A 103 2.06 2.99 -7.30
CA ASN A 103 3.18 3.62 -7.97
C ASN A 103 3.04 5.14 -7.91
N GLY A 104 4.04 5.81 -7.34
CA GLY A 104 4.04 7.27 -7.18
C GLY A 104 3.90 8.06 -8.47
N GLN A 105 4.25 7.50 -9.62
CA GLN A 105 4.03 8.15 -10.91
C GLN A 105 2.56 8.23 -11.30
N VAL A 106 1.75 7.25 -10.92
CA VAL A 106 0.29 7.28 -11.13
C VAL A 106 -0.30 8.48 -10.41
N VAL A 107 0.08 8.66 -9.16
CA VAL A 107 -0.36 9.78 -8.32
C VAL A 107 0.13 11.11 -8.89
N ARG A 108 1.40 11.21 -9.26
CA ARG A 108 2.03 12.44 -9.76
C ARG A 108 1.49 12.93 -11.10
N THR A 109 1.05 12.03 -11.94
CA THR A 109 0.62 12.34 -13.30
C THR A 109 -0.90 12.38 -13.45
N ALA A 110 -1.63 12.30 -12.35
CA ALA A 110 -3.09 12.26 -12.34
C ALA A 110 -3.67 11.12 -13.21
N GLN A 111 -2.99 9.98 -13.23
CA GLN A 111 -3.37 8.86 -14.11
C GLN A 111 -4.25 7.81 -13.42
N TYR A 112 -4.99 8.19 -12.41
CA TYR A 112 -5.99 7.29 -11.81
C TYR A 112 -7.01 6.77 -12.82
N GLY A 113 -7.29 7.52 -13.87
CA GLY A 113 -8.09 7.06 -14.99
C GLY A 113 -7.48 5.90 -15.78
N CYS A 114 -6.19 5.58 -15.61
CA CYS A 114 -5.59 4.38 -16.19
C CYS A 114 -5.98 3.11 -15.44
N ASN A 115 -6.56 3.26 -14.27
CA ASN A 115 -6.91 2.20 -13.35
C ASN A 115 -5.69 1.36 -12.92
N CYS A 116 -5.35 1.41 -11.65
CA CYS A 116 -4.19 0.70 -11.11
C CYS A 116 -4.27 -0.81 -11.34
N ARG A 117 -5.47 -1.36 -11.38
CA ARG A 117 -5.73 -2.77 -11.67
C ARG A 117 -5.80 -3.11 -13.17
N GLY A 118 -5.72 -2.11 -14.03
CA GLY A 118 -5.92 -2.28 -15.47
C GLY A 118 -7.38 -2.27 -15.89
N GLN A 119 -7.62 -1.86 -17.12
CA GLN A 119 -8.95 -1.78 -17.76
C GLN A 119 -9.17 -2.95 -18.73
N GLY A 120 -8.78 -4.15 -18.34
CA GLY A 120 -8.88 -5.31 -19.21
C GLY A 120 -7.99 -5.20 -20.45
N THR A 121 -8.51 -5.59 -21.62
CA THR A 121 -7.72 -5.66 -22.86
C THR A 121 -7.68 -4.36 -23.66
N SER A 122 -8.48 -3.36 -23.32
CA SER A 122 -8.68 -2.15 -24.13
C SER A 122 -7.97 -0.90 -23.59
N GLY A 123 -7.44 -0.94 -22.37
CA GLY A 123 -6.78 0.20 -21.75
C GLY A 123 -5.35 0.43 -22.27
N LYS A 124 -4.86 1.66 -22.12
CA LYS A 124 -3.47 2.05 -22.41
C LYS A 124 -2.45 1.22 -21.63
N TRP A 125 -2.84 0.73 -20.47
CA TRP A 125 -2.01 -0.02 -19.54
C TRP A 125 -2.70 -1.36 -19.20
N LYS A 126 -2.58 -2.32 -20.09
CA LYS A 126 -3.09 -3.68 -19.83
C LYS A 126 -2.47 -4.22 -18.54
N GLY A 127 -3.30 -4.72 -17.64
CA GLY A 127 -2.85 -5.25 -16.34
C GLY A 127 -2.60 -4.22 -15.26
N GLY A 128 -2.64 -2.92 -15.57
CA GLY A 128 -2.51 -1.85 -14.58
C GLY A 128 -1.28 -0.98 -14.76
N CYS A 129 -1.16 -0.01 -13.89
CA CYS A 129 -0.12 1.00 -13.94
C CYS A 129 0.80 1.03 -12.69
N GLY A 130 0.76 0.00 -11.89
CA GLY A 130 1.64 -0.19 -10.74
C GLY A 130 0.92 -0.08 -9.40
N GLU A 131 0.14 -1.11 -9.08
CA GLU A 131 -0.46 -1.36 -7.77
C GLU A 131 0.11 -2.66 -7.22
N LEU A 132 0.46 -2.68 -5.95
CA LEU A 132 0.87 -3.85 -5.21
C LEU A 132 -0.06 -4.03 -4.02
N ASP A 133 -0.89 -5.05 -4.05
CA ASP A 133 -1.63 -5.50 -2.87
C ASP A 133 -0.68 -6.37 -2.05
N VAL A 134 -0.27 -5.84 -0.91
CA VAL A 134 0.60 -6.57 0.03
C VAL A 134 -0.19 -7.68 0.70
N ALA A 135 -1.39 -7.34 1.16
CA ALA A 135 -2.34 -8.28 1.75
C ALA A 135 -3.74 -7.72 1.54
N GLU A 136 -4.57 -8.41 0.80
CA GLU A 136 -5.97 -8.06 0.55
C GLU A 136 -6.86 -9.26 0.85
N VAL A 137 -7.95 -9.05 1.56
CA VAL A 137 -8.92 -10.11 1.83
C VAL A 137 -9.61 -10.52 0.54
N VAL A 138 -9.72 -11.82 0.31
CA VAL A 138 -10.31 -12.39 -0.89
C VAL A 138 -11.84 -12.19 -0.88
N ALA A 139 -12.36 -11.49 -1.88
CA ALA A 139 -13.78 -11.15 -1.94
C ALA A 139 -14.74 -12.36 -1.91
N GLY A 140 -14.31 -13.51 -2.39
CA GLY A 140 -15.09 -14.76 -2.38
C GLY A 140 -14.90 -15.64 -1.15
N ASP A 141 -13.86 -15.35 -0.35
CA ASP A 141 -13.55 -16.08 0.87
C ASP A 141 -12.87 -15.14 1.87
N THR A 142 -13.67 -14.49 2.69
CA THR A 142 -13.20 -13.49 3.65
C THR A 142 -12.37 -14.06 4.81
N SER A 143 -12.14 -15.36 4.86
CA SER A 143 -11.18 -16.00 5.78
C SER A 143 -9.74 -15.97 5.24
N LYS A 144 -9.56 -15.62 3.98
CA LYS A 144 -8.27 -15.67 3.27
C LYS A 144 -7.80 -14.29 2.84
N ILE A 145 -6.48 -14.16 2.75
CA ILE A 145 -5.81 -13.01 2.12
C ILE A 145 -4.97 -13.48 0.94
N SER A 146 -4.80 -12.59 -0.02
CA SER A 146 -3.91 -12.76 -1.17
C SER A 146 -2.99 -11.56 -1.34
N SER A 147 -1.89 -11.76 -2.06
CA SER A 147 -1.03 -10.69 -2.55
C SER A 147 -1.10 -10.66 -4.08
N ALA A 148 -1.13 -9.46 -4.65
CA ALA A 148 -1.19 -9.28 -6.10
C ALA A 148 -0.39 -8.07 -6.55
N ILE A 149 0.10 -8.11 -7.79
CA ILE A 149 0.67 -6.94 -8.45
C ILE A 149 -0.02 -6.71 -9.78
N TYR A 150 -0.35 -5.45 -10.04
CA TYR A 150 -0.95 -4.99 -11.27
C TYR A 150 0.00 -4.02 -11.96
N SER A 151 0.54 -4.42 -13.10
CA SER A 151 1.51 -3.65 -13.86
C SER A 151 1.16 -3.62 -15.35
N PHE A 152 1.84 -2.79 -16.12
CA PHE A 152 1.66 -2.76 -17.57
C PHE A 152 2.02 -4.10 -18.26
N GLN A 153 2.75 -4.98 -17.59
CA GLN A 153 3.07 -6.33 -18.07
C GLN A 153 1.97 -7.36 -17.76
N GLY A 154 0.96 -6.98 -17.03
CA GLY A 154 -0.15 -7.83 -16.62
C GLY A 154 -0.31 -7.91 -15.10
N ALA A 155 -1.43 -8.46 -14.69
CA ALA A 155 -1.69 -8.77 -13.29
C ALA A 155 -1.08 -10.13 -12.93
N ARG A 156 -0.50 -10.20 -11.74
CA ARG A 156 0.02 -11.44 -11.15
C ARG A 156 -0.40 -11.49 -9.70
N SER A 157 -0.95 -12.60 -9.28
CA SER A 157 -1.28 -12.88 -7.88
C SER A 157 -0.40 -14.02 -7.37
N ALA A 158 -0.28 -14.12 -6.06
CA ALA A 158 0.22 -15.33 -5.45
C ALA A 158 -0.80 -16.46 -5.67
N ASP A 159 -0.31 -17.65 -6.02
CA ASP A 159 -1.17 -18.80 -6.21
C ASP A 159 -1.71 -19.34 -4.87
N ASP A 160 -0.98 -19.05 -3.77
CA ASP A 160 -1.34 -19.47 -2.43
C ASP A 160 -1.98 -18.32 -1.64
N HIS A 161 -3.15 -18.60 -1.07
CA HIS A 161 -3.80 -17.73 -0.11
C HIS A 161 -3.37 -18.10 1.30
N SER A 162 -3.10 -17.10 2.14
CA SER A 162 -2.87 -17.31 3.57
C SER A 162 -4.13 -17.01 4.39
N GLU A 163 -4.13 -17.45 5.65
CA GLU A 163 -5.22 -17.16 6.57
C GLU A 163 -5.25 -15.66 6.89
N ARG A 164 -6.47 -15.09 6.97
CA ARG A 164 -6.68 -13.72 7.40
C ARG A 164 -6.33 -13.57 8.89
N PRO A 165 -5.45 -12.65 9.29
CA PRO A 165 -5.08 -12.44 10.69
C PRO A 165 -6.16 -11.64 11.43
N THR A 166 -7.22 -12.30 11.89
CA THR A 166 -8.38 -11.65 12.53
C THR A 166 -8.09 -11.22 13.96
N ASP A 167 -7.42 -12.06 14.74
CA ASP A 167 -7.29 -11.90 16.20
C ASP A 167 -5.87 -11.55 16.64
N VAL A 168 -4.88 -11.89 15.82
CA VAL A 168 -3.46 -11.67 16.13
C VAL A 168 -2.85 -10.67 15.15
N TYR A 169 -1.85 -9.92 15.61
CA TYR A 169 -1.05 -9.11 14.71
C TYR A 169 -0.05 -9.98 13.97
N VAL A 170 0.12 -9.66 12.70
CA VAL A 170 1.22 -10.17 11.87
C VAL A 170 2.06 -9.01 11.36
N ILE A 171 3.29 -9.30 10.98
CA ILE A 171 4.23 -8.34 10.42
C ILE A 171 4.48 -8.71 8.97
N TYR A 172 4.10 -7.79 8.07
CA TYR A 172 4.42 -7.88 6.65
C TYR A 172 5.72 -7.13 6.40
N VAL A 173 6.69 -7.79 5.79
CA VAL A 173 7.94 -7.19 5.32
C VAL A 173 7.94 -7.22 3.81
N VAL A 174 7.83 -6.05 3.19
CA VAL A 174 7.81 -5.87 1.74
C VAL A 174 9.16 -5.37 1.29
N ILE A 175 9.88 -6.17 0.50
CA ILE A 175 11.23 -5.88 0.05
C ILE A 175 11.20 -5.62 -1.46
N PHE A 176 11.61 -4.42 -1.84
CA PHE A 176 11.93 -4.09 -3.22
C PHE A 176 13.44 -4.22 -3.39
N SER A 177 13.89 -5.07 -4.28
CA SER A 177 15.29 -5.32 -4.54
C SER A 177 15.57 -5.52 -6.01
N PHE A 178 16.84 -5.48 -6.38
CA PHE A 178 17.30 -5.87 -7.71
C PHE A 178 17.97 -7.24 -7.65
N GLU A 179 17.55 -8.12 -8.53
CA GLU A 179 18.21 -9.40 -8.75
C GLU A 179 19.38 -9.26 -9.72
N THR A 180 19.22 -8.35 -10.70
CA THR A 180 20.24 -7.90 -11.66
C THR A 180 20.03 -6.42 -11.96
N SER A 181 20.93 -5.82 -12.74
CA SER A 181 20.81 -4.41 -13.16
C SER A 181 19.54 -4.09 -13.96
N ILE A 182 18.79 -5.09 -14.41
CA ILE A 182 17.62 -4.95 -15.27
C ILE A 182 16.37 -5.68 -14.76
N HIS A 183 16.50 -6.46 -13.68
CA HIS A 183 15.38 -7.21 -13.11
C HIS A 183 15.14 -6.79 -11.66
N GLY A 184 14.00 -6.16 -11.42
CA GLY A 184 13.51 -5.87 -10.09
C GLY A 184 12.76 -7.06 -9.50
N GLN A 185 12.78 -7.18 -8.20
CA GLN A 185 12.01 -8.16 -7.44
C GLN A 185 11.24 -7.47 -6.33
N ILE A 186 10.01 -7.90 -6.12
CA ILE A 186 9.24 -7.61 -4.92
C ILE A 186 9.02 -8.93 -4.19
N GLN A 187 9.34 -8.94 -2.91
CA GLN A 187 9.11 -10.07 -2.03
C GLN A 187 8.29 -9.62 -0.83
N ILE A 188 7.29 -10.40 -0.46
CA ILE A 188 6.48 -10.18 0.72
C ILE A 188 6.74 -11.34 1.68
N LEU A 189 7.17 -11.03 2.88
CA LEU A 189 7.35 -11.99 3.96
C LEU A 189 6.33 -11.68 5.06
N THR A 190 5.80 -12.73 5.67
CA THR A 190 4.89 -12.61 6.80
C THR A 190 5.52 -13.27 8.01
N PHE A 191 5.48 -12.58 9.13
CA PHE A 191 6.04 -13.01 10.41
C PHE A 191 4.98 -12.90 11.51
N GLU A 192 5.11 -13.71 12.53
CA GLU A 192 4.37 -13.50 13.78
C GLU A 192 4.81 -12.22 14.49
N GLU A 193 3.96 -11.70 15.36
CA GLU A 193 4.15 -10.39 16.03
C GLU A 193 5.49 -10.24 16.74
N ASN A 194 6.01 -11.32 17.28
CA ASN A 194 7.24 -11.36 18.11
C ASN A 194 8.50 -11.78 17.33
N GLU A 195 8.39 -12.09 16.05
CA GLU A 195 9.54 -12.54 15.24
C GLU A 195 10.39 -11.41 14.69
N VAL A 196 9.83 -10.20 14.61
CA VAL A 196 10.54 -9.02 14.08
C VAL A 196 10.35 -7.84 15.03
N ASP A 197 11.45 -7.28 15.51
CA ASP A 197 11.41 -6.03 16.27
C ASP A 197 11.26 -4.84 15.30
N ILE A 198 10.07 -4.25 15.30
CA ILE A 198 9.76 -3.08 14.46
C ILE A 198 10.10 -1.74 15.13
N SER A 199 10.61 -1.75 16.34
CA SER A 199 11.01 -0.52 17.07
C SER A 199 12.34 0.04 16.58
N VAL A 200 13.13 -0.77 15.90
CA VAL A 200 14.44 -0.42 15.34
C VAL A 200 14.52 -0.79 13.85
N PRO A 201 15.31 -0.06 13.06
CA PRO A 201 15.56 -0.44 11.67
C PRO A 201 16.23 -1.83 11.61
N PRO A 202 15.89 -2.65 10.59
CA PRO A 202 16.53 -3.94 10.41
C PRO A 202 18.03 -3.77 10.10
N THR A 203 18.85 -4.68 10.63
CA THR A 203 20.27 -4.73 10.30
C THR A 203 20.48 -5.29 8.89
N SER A 204 21.62 -4.97 8.27
CA SER A 204 21.97 -5.52 6.95
C SER A 204 21.99 -7.04 6.95
N GLU A 205 22.48 -7.66 8.02
CA GLU A 205 22.50 -9.12 8.18
C GLU A 205 21.07 -9.71 8.19
N LEU A 206 20.15 -9.06 8.89
CA LEU A 206 18.75 -9.49 8.92
C LEU A 206 18.10 -9.36 7.53
N VAL A 207 18.36 -8.26 6.84
CA VAL A 207 17.87 -8.04 5.46
C VAL A 207 18.43 -9.11 4.52
N GLU A 208 19.71 -9.41 4.57
CA GLU A 208 20.32 -10.49 3.79
C GLU A 208 19.70 -11.86 4.09
N LYS A 209 19.35 -12.11 5.34
CA LYS A 209 18.62 -13.33 5.73
C LYS A 209 17.24 -13.37 5.08
N TRP A 210 16.49 -12.27 5.11
CA TRP A 210 15.18 -12.18 4.48
C TRP A 210 15.23 -12.37 2.97
N LEU A 211 16.21 -11.80 2.30
CA LEU A 211 16.40 -11.97 0.85
C LEU A 211 16.66 -13.42 0.43
N LYS A 212 17.16 -14.25 1.34
CA LYS A 212 17.39 -15.69 1.10
C LYS A 212 16.16 -16.56 1.34
N VAL A 213 15.12 -16.04 1.98
CA VAL A 213 13.86 -16.77 2.18
C VAL A 213 13.21 -17.02 0.83
N ARG A 214 12.81 -18.26 0.53
CA ARG A 214 12.22 -18.66 -0.75
C ARG A 214 10.71 -18.91 -0.68
N SER A 215 10.15 -18.84 0.51
CA SER A 215 8.70 -18.91 0.74
C SER A 215 8.05 -17.54 0.66
N GLY A 216 6.77 -17.52 0.36
CA GLY A 216 5.96 -16.31 0.27
C GLY A 216 5.83 -15.72 -1.14
N PRO A 217 4.93 -14.77 -1.32
CA PRO A 217 4.67 -14.14 -2.61
C PRO A 217 5.90 -13.43 -3.16
N ARG A 218 6.20 -13.68 -4.43
CA ARG A 218 7.31 -13.07 -5.17
C ARG A 218 6.88 -12.68 -6.56
N VAL A 219 7.29 -11.51 -6.98
CA VAL A 219 7.14 -11.05 -8.36
C VAL A 219 8.47 -10.51 -8.85
N SER A 220 8.91 -10.98 -10.02
CA SER A 220 10.08 -10.45 -10.75
C SER A 220 9.60 -9.70 -12.00
N PHE A 221 10.28 -8.60 -12.30
CA PHE A 221 9.96 -7.71 -13.43
C PHE A 221 11.10 -7.65 -14.44
#